data_0cd7e20cea146083357365d7b08bc0ff
#
_entry.id   0cd7e20cea146083357365d7b08bc0ff
#
_cell.length_a   1.000
_cell.length_b   1.000
_cell.length_c   1.000
_cell.angle_alpha   90.00
_cell.angle_beta   90.00
_cell.angle_gamma   90.00
#
_symmetry.space_group_name_H-M   'P 1'
#
loop_
_entity.id
_entity.type
_entity.pdbx_description
1 polymer ?
#
loop_
_entity_poly.entity_id
_entity_poly.type
_entity_poly.pdbx_seq_one_letter_code
_entity_poly.pdbx_strand_id
1 'polypeptide(L)'
;MIKVLFICHGNICRSTMAEFVLKDIVRKDHMEAEFFIASAATSREEIGNGVHHGTLRKLHEVNIPVDKSKRAVQITKEDYNIYDYIIAMDENNLRNLKHIIPEDT
;
A
#
# COMPACT_ATOMS: atom_id res chain seq x y z
N MET A 1 -0.78 1.33 18.28
CA MET A 1 -0.25 1.52 16.92
C MET A 1 -1.38 1.44 15.90
N ILE A 2 -1.44 2.39 15.00
CA ILE A 2 -2.45 2.42 13.95
C ILE A 2 -1.88 1.74 12.71
N LYS A 3 -2.56 0.73 12.20
CA LYS A 3 -2.08 -0.05 11.05
C LYS A 3 -2.91 0.27 9.82
N VAL A 4 -2.24 0.76 8.77
CA VAL A 4 -2.86 1.23 7.52
C VAL A 4 -2.30 0.44 6.34
N LEU A 5 -3.19 -0.07 5.51
CA LEU A 5 -2.81 -0.79 4.29
C LEU A 5 -3.45 -0.11 3.09
N PHE A 6 -2.63 0.33 2.16
CA PHE A 6 -3.12 0.86 0.88
C PHE A 6 -3.16 -0.26 -0.15
N ILE A 7 -4.22 -0.32 -0.94
CA ILE A 7 -4.33 -1.33 -1.99
C ILE A 7 -4.60 -0.70 -3.34
N CYS A 8 -4.05 -1.32 -4.38
CA CYS A 8 -4.39 -1.01 -5.77
C CYS A 8 -4.26 -2.30 -6.56
N HIS A 9 -4.44 -2.23 -7.89
CA HIS A 9 -4.44 -3.45 -8.70
C HIS A 9 -3.11 -4.21 -8.63
N GLY A 10 -1.99 -3.53 -8.89
CA GLY A 10 -0.70 -4.19 -9.02
C GLY A 10 0.28 -4.02 -7.87
N ASN A 11 0.07 -3.06 -6.98
CA ASN A 11 0.98 -2.74 -5.88
C ASN A 11 2.39 -2.36 -6.35
N ILE A 12 2.48 -1.65 -7.47
CA ILE A 12 3.76 -1.12 -7.94
C ILE A 12 3.73 0.39 -8.15
N CYS A 13 2.55 1.01 -8.20
CA CYS A 13 2.42 2.44 -8.52
C CYS A 13 1.60 3.19 -7.47
N ARG A 14 0.25 3.15 -7.58
CA ARG A 14 -0.60 4.00 -6.75
C ARG A 14 -0.52 3.69 -5.25
N SER A 15 -0.64 2.42 -4.89
CA SER A 15 -0.61 2.05 -3.46
C SER A 15 0.78 2.20 -2.87
N THR A 16 1.84 1.97 -3.65
CA THR A 16 3.20 2.18 -3.17
C THR A 16 3.47 3.67 -2.98
N MET A 17 2.99 4.51 -3.89
CA MET A 17 3.14 5.95 -3.74
C MET A 17 2.44 6.42 -2.46
N ALA A 18 1.20 5.97 -2.24
CA ALA A 18 0.46 6.34 -1.04
C ALA A 18 1.19 5.88 0.22
N GLU A 19 1.72 4.68 0.21
CA GLU A 19 2.49 4.15 1.34
C GLU A 19 3.66 5.07 1.69
N PHE A 20 4.48 5.42 0.70
CA PHE A 20 5.68 6.21 0.96
C PHE A 20 5.35 7.66 1.32
N VAL A 21 4.30 8.22 0.72
CA VAL A 21 3.85 9.58 1.07
C VAL A 21 3.38 9.63 2.53
N LEU A 22 2.55 8.69 2.95
CA LEU A 22 2.08 8.70 4.33
C LEU A 22 3.21 8.43 5.32
N LYS A 23 4.13 7.53 5.00
CA LYS A 23 5.30 7.32 5.83
C LYS A 23 6.12 8.60 6.01
N ASP A 24 6.24 9.38 4.95
CA ASP A 24 6.96 10.64 5.00
C ASP A 24 6.23 11.67 5.88
N ILE A 25 4.91 11.75 5.74
CA ILE A 25 4.10 12.67 6.53
C ILE A 25 4.22 12.37 8.03
N VAL A 26 4.04 11.11 8.42
CA VAL A 26 4.08 10.76 9.85
C VAL A 26 5.47 10.93 10.42
N ARG A 27 6.52 10.68 9.62
CA ARG A 27 7.89 10.88 10.08
C ARG A 27 8.17 12.37 10.33
N LYS A 28 7.71 13.25 9.44
CA LYS A 28 7.90 14.68 9.61
C LYS A 28 7.15 15.22 10.81
N ASP A 29 6.06 14.57 11.18
CA ASP A 29 5.29 14.95 12.38
C ASP A 29 5.78 14.21 13.62
N HIS A 30 6.87 13.44 13.52
CA HIS A 30 7.44 12.67 14.62
C HIS A 30 6.47 11.64 15.19
N MET A 31 5.64 11.05 14.31
CA MET A 31 4.63 10.06 14.69
C MET A 31 4.89 8.68 14.11
N GLU A 32 6.07 8.47 13.53
CA GLU A 32 6.35 7.21 12.85
C GLU A 32 6.23 5.98 13.76
N ALA A 33 6.48 6.14 15.06
CA ALA A 33 6.37 5.03 16.00
C ALA A 33 4.92 4.64 16.28
N GLU A 34 3.96 5.48 15.89
CA GLU A 34 2.54 5.25 16.17
C GLU A 34 1.81 4.64 14.99
N PHE A 35 2.48 4.48 13.85
CA PHE A 35 1.87 3.97 12.62
C PHE A 35 2.66 2.81 12.05
N PHE A 36 1.92 1.80 11.57
CA PHE A 36 2.48 0.77 10.70
C PHE A 36 1.78 0.91 9.36
N ILE A 37 2.55 1.25 8.31
CA ILE A 37 2.01 1.59 6.99
C ILE A 37 2.58 0.64 5.96
N ALA A 38 1.70 0.05 5.14
CA ALA A 38 2.11 -0.89 4.11
C ALA A 38 1.21 -0.76 2.90
N SER A 39 1.48 -1.53 1.86
CA SER A 39 0.65 -1.57 0.67
C SER A 39 0.64 -2.98 0.09
N ALA A 40 -0.42 -3.29 -0.66
CA ALA A 40 -0.60 -4.61 -1.27
C ALA A 40 -1.44 -4.47 -2.54
N ALA A 41 -1.50 -5.56 -3.31
CA ALA A 41 -2.25 -5.62 -4.56
C ALA A 41 -3.51 -6.45 -4.39
N THR A 42 -4.53 -6.16 -5.20
CA THR A 42 -5.67 -7.05 -5.34
C THR A 42 -5.39 -8.15 -6.38
N SER A 43 -4.46 -7.92 -7.32
CA SER A 43 -4.14 -8.91 -8.34
C SER A 43 -2.82 -9.60 -8.04
N ARG A 44 -2.51 -10.63 -8.86
CA ARG A 44 -1.25 -11.35 -8.75
C ARG A 44 -0.29 -11.00 -9.89
N GLU A 45 -0.65 -10.04 -10.74
CA GLU A 45 0.08 -9.78 -11.98
C GLU A 45 1.50 -9.29 -11.75
N GLU A 46 1.72 -8.52 -10.69
CA GLU A 46 3.01 -7.90 -10.43
C GLU A 46 3.72 -8.45 -9.20
N ILE A 47 3.24 -9.57 -8.63
CA ILE A 47 3.84 -10.12 -7.42
C ILE A 47 5.35 -10.30 -7.59
N GLY A 48 6.11 -9.77 -6.64
CA GLY A 48 7.56 -9.84 -6.65
C GLY A 48 8.25 -8.72 -7.39
N ASN A 49 7.52 -7.91 -8.15
CA ASN A 49 8.12 -6.80 -8.88
C ASN A 49 8.32 -5.60 -7.97
N GLY A 50 9.32 -4.79 -8.29
CA GLY A 50 9.62 -3.59 -7.53
C GLY A 50 8.69 -2.45 -7.88
N VAL A 51 8.88 -1.33 -7.19
CA VAL A 51 8.09 -0.12 -7.42
C VAL A 51 8.32 0.38 -8.85
N HIS A 52 7.24 0.79 -9.51
CA HIS A 52 7.28 1.29 -10.88
C HIS A 52 8.26 2.48 -10.99
N HIS A 53 9.06 2.50 -12.05
CA HIS A 53 10.12 3.51 -12.17
C HIS A 53 9.59 4.94 -12.23
N GLY A 54 8.41 5.17 -12.82
CA GLY A 54 7.80 6.49 -12.83
C GLY A 54 7.42 6.96 -11.44
N THR A 55 6.95 6.02 -10.59
CA THR A 55 6.64 6.32 -9.19
C THR A 55 7.92 6.67 -8.44
N LEU A 56 8.99 5.90 -8.64
CA LEU A 56 10.27 6.18 -8.01
C LEU A 56 10.78 7.56 -8.40
N ARG A 57 10.69 7.89 -9.70
CA ARG A 57 11.13 9.19 -10.19
C ARG A 57 10.35 10.33 -9.55
N LYS A 58 9.02 10.19 -9.47
CA LYS A 58 8.18 11.25 -8.90
C LYS A 58 8.47 11.45 -7.42
N LEU A 59 8.61 10.38 -6.68
CA LEU A 59 8.93 10.46 -5.26
C LEU A 59 10.29 11.11 -5.03
N HIS A 60 11.26 10.77 -5.88
CA HIS A 60 12.58 11.39 -5.83
C HIS A 60 12.50 12.90 -6.10
N GLU A 61 11.68 13.31 -7.08
CA GLU A 61 11.54 14.72 -7.41
C GLU A 61 11.02 15.55 -6.24
N VAL A 62 10.17 14.96 -5.40
CA VAL A 62 9.60 15.66 -4.26
C VAL A 62 10.29 15.29 -2.95
N ASN A 63 11.44 14.63 -3.03
CA ASN A 63 12.30 14.29 -1.89
C ASN A 63 11.62 13.41 -0.85
N ILE A 64 10.82 12.45 -1.30
CA ILE A 64 10.20 11.46 -0.41
C ILE A 64 11.02 10.18 -0.46
N PRO A 65 11.54 9.70 0.70
CA PRO A 65 12.33 8.46 0.74
C PRO A 65 11.50 7.25 0.32
N VAL A 66 12.16 6.31 -0.36
CA VAL A 66 11.54 5.08 -0.84
C VAL A 66 12.35 3.91 -0.33
N ASP A 67 11.66 2.90 0.20
CA ASP A 67 12.28 1.62 0.52
C ASP A 67 12.39 0.83 -0.78
N LYS A 68 13.59 0.77 -1.35
CA LYS A 68 13.83 0.11 -2.63
C LYS A 68 13.69 -1.40 -2.57
N SER A 69 13.60 -1.97 -1.36
CA SER A 69 13.36 -3.40 -1.21
C SER A 69 11.89 -3.77 -1.34
N LYS A 70 11.00 -2.80 -1.40
CA LYS A 70 9.57 -3.05 -1.53
C LYS A 70 9.27 -3.85 -2.80
N ARG A 71 8.53 -4.93 -2.64
CA ARG A 71 8.05 -5.76 -3.76
C ARG A 71 6.54 -5.89 -3.67
N ALA A 72 5.90 -6.04 -4.82
CA ALA A 72 4.45 -6.20 -4.87
C ALA A 72 4.04 -7.50 -4.18
N VAL A 73 3.04 -7.42 -3.33
CA VAL A 73 2.45 -8.58 -2.65
C VAL A 73 0.95 -8.48 -2.79
N GLN A 74 0.27 -9.63 -2.79
CA GLN A 74 -1.18 -9.64 -2.85
C GLN A 74 -1.75 -9.59 -1.42
N ILE A 75 -2.84 -8.83 -1.25
CA ILE A 75 -3.52 -8.78 0.03
C ILE A 75 -4.10 -10.16 0.35
N THR A 76 -4.12 -10.51 1.63
CA THR A 76 -4.62 -11.81 2.10
C THR A 76 -5.79 -11.61 3.05
N LYS A 77 -6.50 -12.71 3.36
CA LYS A 77 -7.57 -12.67 4.35
C LYS A 77 -7.06 -12.27 5.73
N GLU A 78 -5.85 -12.69 6.05
CA GLU A 78 -5.24 -12.35 7.33
C GLU A 78 -5.01 -10.85 7.45
N ASP A 79 -4.66 -10.19 6.35
CA ASP A 79 -4.45 -8.75 6.35
C ASP A 79 -5.71 -8.00 6.78
N TYR A 80 -6.88 -8.50 6.40
CA TYR A 80 -8.15 -7.88 6.76
C TYR A 80 -8.31 -7.76 8.29
N ASN A 81 -7.79 -8.73 9.02
CA ASN A 81 -7.90 -8.77 10.47
C ASN A 81 -6.76 -8.04 11.17
N ILE A 82 -5.68 -7.75 10.45
CA ILE A 82 -4.49 -7.11 11.01
C ILE A 82 -4.58 -5.59 10.97
N TYR A 83 -5.06 -5.05 9.85
CA TYR A 83 -5.03 -3.61 9.63
C TYR A 83 -6.27 -2.90 10.15
N ASP A 84 -6.06 -1.73 10.75
CA ASP A 84 -7.17 -0.88 11.21
C ASP A 84 -7.87 -0.21 10.03
N TYR A 85 -7.10 0.14 8.99
CA TYR A 85 -7.63 0.78 7.79
C TYR A 85 -7.07 0.11 6.55
N ILE A 86 -7.95 -0.25 5.63
CA ILE A 86 -7.57 -0.75 4.32
C ILE A 86 -8.15 0.24 3.31
N ILE A 87 -7.28 0.96 2.63
CA ILE A 87 -7.66 2.08 1.77
C ILE A 87 -7.44 1.71 0.32
N ALA A 88 -8.54 1.64 -0.45
CA ALA A 88 -8.51 1.34 -1.87
C ALA A 88 -8.31 2.62 -2.68
N MET A 89 -7.67 2.48 -3.84
CA MET A 89 -7.40 3.61 -4.71
C MET A 89 -8.60 3.94 -5.61
N ASP A 90 -9.46 2.96 -5.89
CA ASP A 90 -10.67 3.18 -6.69
C ASP A 90 -11.70 2.08 -6.42
N GLU A 91 -12.87 2.19 -7.05
CA GLU A 91 -13.96 1.24 -6.84
C GLU A 91 -13.65 -0.16 -7.36
N ASN A 92 -12.83 -0.26 -8.43
CA ASN A 92 -12.42 -1.56 -8.94
C ASN A 92 -11.62 -2.33 -7.89
N ASN A 93 -10.77 -1.62 -7.15
CA ASN A 93 -10.02 -2.24 -6.06
C ASN A 93 -10.97 -2.79 -5.00
N LEU A 94 -12.02 -2.05 -4.66
CA LEU A 94 -12.99 -2.52 -3.68
C LEU A 94 -13.74 -3.77 -4.18
N ARG A 95 -14.14 -3.77 -5.44
CA ARG A 95 -14.82 -4.93 -6.01
C ARG A 95 -13.91 -6.16 -6.02
N ASN A 96 -12.66 -5.98 -6.42
CA ASN A 96 -11.71 -7.07 -6.47
C ASN A 96 -11.35 -7.58 -5.07
N LEU A 97 -11.32 -6.67 -4.10
CA LEU A 97 -11.05 -7.05 -2.71
C LEU A 97 -12.09 -8.02 -2.19
N LYS A 98 -13.36 -7.82 -2.57
CA LYS A 98 -14.44 -8.69 -2.11
C LYS A 98 -14.30 -10.13 -2.60
N HIS A 99 -13.58 -10.34 -3.70
CA HIS A 99 -13.31 -11.69 -4.20
C HIS A 99 -12.21 -12.38 -3.41
N ILE A 100 -11.31 -11.60 -2.82
CA ILE A 100 -10.19 -12.14 -2.04
C ILE A 100 -10.58 -12.32 -0.59
N ILE A 101 -11.29 -11.33 -0.05
CA ILE A 101 -11.74 -11.31 1.33
C ILE A 101 -13.26 -11.34 1.29
N PRO A 102 -13.86 -12.54 1.42
CA PRO A 102 -15.31 -12.63 1.35
C PRO A 102 -15.98 -11.74 2.38
N GLU A 103 -17.05 -11.12 1.94
CA GLU A 103 -17.82 -10.28 2.84
C GLU A 103 -18.51 -11.17 3.87
N ASP A 104 -18.18 -10.97 5.09
CA ASP A 104 -18.70 -11.78 6.17
C ASP A 104 -19.72 -11.05 7.01
N THR A 105 -20.05 -9.89 6.59
CA THR A 105 -20.96 -9.07 7.36
C THR A 105 -22.29 -8.94 6.75
#